data_6bca6d7dbdd16caaceac04201e894384
#
_entry.id   6bca6d7dbdd16caaceac04201e894384
#
_cell.length_a   1.000
_cell.length_b   1.000
_cell.length_c   1.000
_cell.angle_alpha   90.00
_cell.angle_beta   90.00
_cell.angle_gamma   90.00
#
_symmetry.space_group_name_H-M   'P 1'
#
loop_
_entity.id
_entity.type
_entity.pdbx_description
1 polymer ?
#
loop_
_entity_poly.entity_id
_entity_poly.type
_entity_poly.pdbx_seq_one_letter_code
_entity_poly.pdbx_strand_id
1 'polypeptide(L)'
;MTRIAVAFAVFLVAGCHVPIGHFTVLGDPAKLVRGTPVTTTRTTGASCRWWVLGITLGVPSMQEAIDDALANAGASGVLADVDLVSDHPIYGLAGEHCYMVSGVPWGSPPVDATR
;
A
#
# COMPACT_ATOMS: atom_id res chain seq x y z
N MET A 1 34.39 -8.09 20.41
CA MET A 1 33.19 -8.92 20.16
C MET A 1 31.89 -8.11 20.21
N THR A 2 31.69 -7.23 21.17
CA THR A 2 30.43 -6.46 21.30
C THR A 2 30.13 -5.55 20.09
N ARG A 3 31.17 -4.94 19.48
CA ARG A 3 30.98 -4.06 18.31
C ARG A 3 30.57 -4.79 17.03
N ILE A 4 31.01 -6.04 16.87
CA ILE A 4 30.64 -6.89 15.73
C ILE A 4 29.21 -7.39 15.90
N ALA A 5 28.78 -7.71 17.11
CA ALA A 5 27.41 -8.14 17.39
C ALA A 5 26.39 -7.02 17.15
N VAL A 6 26.73 -5.76 17.48
CA VAL A 6 25.88 -4.60 17.21
C VAL A 6 25.77 -4.32 15.71
N ALA A 7 26.87 -4.43 14.95
CA ALA A 7 26.86 -4.28 13.51
C ALA A 7 26.00 -5.37 12.82
N PHE A 8 26.07 -6.60 13.33
CA PHE A 8 25.27 -7.72 12.80
C PHE A 8 23.78 -7.55 13.12
N ALA A 9 23.45 -7.02 14.30
CA ALA A 9 22.06 -6.75 14.68
C ALA A 9 21.42 -5.64 13.83
N VAL A 10 22.20 -4.62 13.43
CA VAL A 10 21.71 -3.55 12.54
C VAL A 10 21.45 -4.06 11.12
N PHE A 11 22.21 -5.05 10.64
CA PHE A 11 21.95 -5.67 9.33
C PHE A 11 20.69 -6.55 9.30
N LEU A 12 20.25 -7.06 10.44
CA LEU A 12 19.10 -7.96 10.53
C LEU A 12 17.75 -7.23 10.46
N VAL A 13 17.72 -5.92 10.57
CA VAL A 13 16.51 -5.08 10.44
C VAL A 13 16.53 -4.23 9.16
N ALA A 14 17.38 -4.55 8.20
CA ALA A 14 17.41 -3.87 6.92
C ALA A 14 16.20 -4.27 6.07
N GLY A 15 15.54 -3.31 5.51
CA GLY A 15 14.47 -3.50 4.55
C GLY A 15 14.74 -2.72 3.28
N CYS A 16 14.09 -3.11 2.19
CA CYS A 16 14.15 -2.39 0.93
C CYS A 16 12.84 -1.63 0.73
N HIS A 17 12.96 -0.33 0.59
CA HIS A 17 11.87 0.56 0.21
C HIS A 17 12.11 1.02 -1.22
N VAL A 18 11.31 0.52 -2.15
CA VAL A 18 11.50 0.77 -3.59
C VAL A 18 10.27 1.49 -4.14
N PRO A 19 10.41 2.74 -4.58
CA PRO A 19 9.34 3.39 -5.32
C PRO A 19 9.17 2.68 -6.67
N ILE A 20 7.95 2.20 -6.95
CA ILE A 20 7.63 1.53 -8.21
C ILE A 20 7.27 2.56 -9.27
N GLY A 21 6.49 3.57 -8.90
CA GLY A 21 6.10 4.60 -9.84
C GLY A 21 5.00 5.52 -9.33
N HIS A 22 4.73 6.51 -10.16
CA HIS A 22 3.64 7.45 -10.00
C HIS A 22 2.64 7.24 -11.14
N PHE A 23 1.37 7.20 -10.81
CA PHE A 23 0.29 6.96 -11.75
C PHE A 23 -0.76 8.05 -11.66
N THR A 24 -1.26 8.49 -12.81
CA THR A 24 -2.30 9.52 -12.85
C THR A 24 -3.61 9.01 -12.26
N VAL A 25 -3.98 7.77 -12.56
CA VAL A 25 -5.20 7.11 -12.09
C VAL A 25 -4.96 5.62 -11.93
N LEU A 26 -5.44 5.05 -10.83
CA LEU A 26 -5.54 3.61 -10.62
C LEU A 26 -6.95 3.23 -10.22
N GLY A 27 -7.49 2.20 -10.85
CA GLY A 27 -8.84 1.67 -10.63
C GLY A 27 -9.62 1.53 -11.92
N ASP A 28 -10.94 1.41 -11.80
CA ASP A 28 -11.83 1.29 -12.95
C ASP A 28 -12.04 2.67 -13.62
N PRO A 29 -11.57 2.87 -14.86
CA PRO A 29 -11.68 4.15 -15.54
C PRO A 29 -13.14 4.59 -15.78
N ALA A 30 -14.10 3.67 -15.83
CA ALA A 30 -15.51 4.01 -15.97
C ALA A 30 -16.05 4.78 -14.76
N LYS A 31 -15.47 4.57 -13.60
CA LYS A 31 -15.82 5.28 -12.35
C LYS A 31 -15.25 6.69 -12.29
N LEU A 32 -14.17 6.96 -13.02
CA LEU A 32 -13.56 8.28 -13.09
C LEU A 32 -14.44 9.30 -13.84
N VAL A 33 -15.11 8.86 -14.91
CA VAL A 33 -15.92 9.74 -15.78
C VAL A 33 -17.08 10.39 -15.03
N ARG A 34 -17.53 9.76 -13.97
CA ARG A 34 -18.64 10.24 -13.12
C ARG A 34 -18.20 10.74 -11.76
N GLY A 35 -16.89 10.69 -11.52
CA GLY A 35 -16.32 10.95 -10.20
C GLY A 35 -15.90 12.39 -10.01
N THR A 36 -16.02 12.81 -8.78
CA THR A 36 -15.39 14.02 -8.25
C THR A 36 -14.40 13.60 -7.16
N PRO A 37 -13.41 14.41 -6.82
CA PRO A 37 -12.59 14.10 -5.65
C PRO A 37 -13.49 14.05 -4.41
N VAL A 38 -13.43 12.92 -3.70
CA VAL A 38 -14.20 12.73 -2.45
C VAL A 38 -13.62 13.60 -1.34
N THR A 39 -12.32 13.77 -1.37
CA THR A 39 -11.56 14.64 -0.47
C THR A 39 -10.28 15.09 -1.17
N THR A 40 -9.72 16.20 -0.75
CA THR A 40 -8.40 16.67 -1.19
C THR A 40 -7.26 16.01 -0.40
N THR A 41 -7.58 15.31 0.69
CA THR A 41 -6.61 14.60 1.51
C THR A 41 -6.23 13.28 0.85
N ARG A 42 -4.94 12.99 0.79
CA ARG A 42 -4.44 11.71 0.30
C ARG A 42 -4.82 10.61 1.27
N THR A 43 -5.22 9.47 0.72
CA THR A 43 -5.43 8.23 1.46
C THR A 43 -4.31 7.24 1.16
N THR A 44 -4.06 6.33 2.07
CA THR A 44 -3.08 5.27 1.90
C THR A 44 -3.72 3.92 2.14
N GLY A 45 -3.23 2.92 1.43
CA GLY A 45 -3.61 1.53 1.62
C GLY A 45 -2.43 0.61 1.37
N ALA A 46 -2.52 -0.60 1.89
CA ALA A 46 -1.46 -1.58 1.78
C ALA A 46 -2.01 -2.98 1.58
N SER A 47 -1.23 -3.81 0.89
CA SER A 47 -1.40 -5.25 0.85
C SER A 47 -0.07 -5.89 1.17
N CYS A 48 -0.03 -6.67 2.24
CA CYS A 48 1.19 -7.30 2.74
C CYS A 48 1.03 -8.81 2.82
N ARG A 49 2.14 -9.52 2.58
CA ARG A 49 2.24 -10.96 2.81
C ARG A 49 3.56 -11.27 3.48
N TRP A 50 3.51 -12.22 4.38
CA TRP A 50 4.68 -12.70 5.12
C TRP A 50 5.48 -13.71 4.30
N TRP A 51 6.78 -13.72 4.52
CA TRP A 51 7.66 -14.81 4.18
C TRP A 51 8.44 -15.26 5.43
N VAL A 52 8.70 -16.53 5.52
CA VAL A 52 9.45 -17.15 6.63
C VAL A 52 10.44 -18.15 6.05
N LEU A 53 11.71 -18.04 6.43
CA LEU A 53 12.78 -18.95 5.97
C LEU A 53 12.84 -19.09 4.45
N GLY A 54 12.58 -18.00 3.71
CA GLY A 54 12.57 -18.00 2.25
C GLY A 54 11.27 -18.54 1.61
N ILE A 55 10.30 -18.98 2.40
CA ILE A 55 9.00 -19.46 1.94
C ILE A 55 8.01 -18.29 2.00
N THR A 56 7.42 -17.94 0.88
CA THR A 56 6.39 -16.90 0.79
C THR A 56 5.02 -17.46 1.18
N LEU A 57 4.31 -16.77 2.05
CA LEU A 57 2.95 -17.12 2.48
C LEU A 57 1.89 -16.37 1.64
N GLY A 58 2.13 -16.21 0.37
CA GLY A 58 1.28 -15.55 -0.59
C GLY A 58 2.00 -14.42 -1.34
N VAL A 59 1.28 -13.79 -2.26
CA VAL A 59 1.75 -12.64 -3.03
C VAL A 59 0.88 -11.43 -2.69
N PRO A 60 1.46 -10.28 -2.38
CA PRO A 60 0.67 -9.07 -2.16
C PRO A 60 -0.01 -8.64 -3.46
N SER A 61 -1.18 -8.06 -3.36
CA SER A 61 -1.98 -7.61 -4.49
C SER A 61 -2.07 -6.09 -4.52
N MET A 62 -1.77 -5.51 -5.68
CA MET A 62 -1.96 -4.07 -5.90
C MET A 62 -3.45 -3.69 -5.80
N GLN A 63 -4.35 -4.54 -6.31
CA GLN A 63 -5.79 -4.30 -6.22
C GLN A 63 -6.26 -4.24 -4.76
N GLU A 64 -5.77 -5.15 -3.92
CA GLU A 64 -6.08 -5.16 -2.48
C GLU A 64 -5.60 -3.88 -1.79
N ALA A 65 -4.41 -3.39 -2.15
CA ALA A 65 -3.88 -2.13 -1.63
C ALA A 65 -4.72 -0.91 -2.05
N ILE A 66 -5.20 -0.88 -3.30
CA ILE A 66 -6.10 0.16 -3.80
C ILE A 66 -7.44 0.11 -3.05
N ASP A 67 -8.02 -1.07 -2.90
CA ASP A 67 -9.30 -1.26 -2.20
C ASP A 67 -9.19 -0.86 -0.73
N ASP A 68 -8.07 -1.17 -0.09
CA ASP A 68 -7.77 -0.75 1.29
C ASP A 68 -7.67 0.78 1.40
N ALA A 69 -6.98 1.44 0.47
CA ALA A 69 -6.87 2.88 0.43
C ALA A 69 -8.23 3.57 0.24
N LEU A 70 -9.07 3.04 -0.64
CA LEU A 70 -10.42 3.55 -0.86
C LEU A 70 -11.32 3.33 0.35
N ALA A 71 -11.23 2.17 1.00
CA ALA A 71 -11.96 1.87 2.22
C ALA A 71 -11.56 2.80 3.37
N ASN A 72 -10.27 3.10 3.51
CA ASN A 72 -9.76 4.04 4.52
C ASN A 72 -10.28 5.47 4.32
N ALA A 73 -10.57 5.85 3.08
CA ALA A 73 -11.20 7.14 2.74
C ALA A 73 -12.73 7.10 2.83
N GLY A 74 -13.35 5.93 3.03
CA GLY A 74 -14.79 5.76 2.94
C GLY A 74 -15.34 6.01 1.53
N ALA A 75 -14.54 5.74 0.50
CA ALA A 75 -14.89 6.02 -0.89
C ALA A 75 -15.03 4.74 -1.70
N SER A 76 -15.79 4.82 -2.78
CA SER A 76 -15.81 3.82 -3.84
C SER A 76 -15.51 4.49 -5.18
N GLY A 77 -14.51 4.01 -5.89
CA GLY A 77 -14.15 4.62 -7.16
C GLY A 77 -12.72 4.29 -7.57
N VAL A 78 -11.94 5.33 -7.80
CA VAL A 78 -10.55 5.23 -8.23
C VAL A 78 -9.64 6.10 -7.36
N LEU A 79 -8.36 5.83 -7.40
CA LEU A 79 -7.34 6.72 -6.85
C LEU A 79 -6.72 7.52 -7.99
N ALA A 80 -6.56 8.82 -7.79
CA ALA A 80 -5.85 9.72 -8.67
C ALA A 80 -4.56 10.20 -8.01
N ASP A 81 -3.58 10.59 -8.82
CA ASP A 81 -2.28 11.08 -8.36
C ASP A 81 -1.61 10.07 -7.39
N VAL A 82 -1.41 8.84 -7.87
CA VAL A 82 -1.06 7.68 -7.04
C VAL A 82 0.42 7.43 -7.03
N ASP A 83 0.98 7.37 -5.85
CA ASP A 83 2.32 6.84 -5.60
C ASP A 83 2.23 5.38 -5.16
N LEU A 84 2.95 4.52 -5.85
CA LEU A 84 3.06 3.10 -5.54
C LEU A 84 4.47 2.78 -5.07
N VAL A 85 4.55 2.15 -3.93
CA VAL A 85 5.81 1.75 -3.29
C VAL A 85 5.76 0.27 -2.97
N SER A 86 6.87 -0.42 -3.23
CA SER A 86 7.12 -1.77 -2.72
C SER A 86 8.03 -1.69 -1.51
N ASP A 87 7.60 -2.24 -0.41
CA ASP A 87 8.33 -2.27 0.84
C ASP A 87 8.60 -3.71 1.28
N HIS A 88 9.82 -3.99 1.70
CA HIS A 88 10.29 -5.31 2.08
C HIS A 88 11.00 -5.24 3.43
N PRO A 89 10.27 -5.00 4.53
CA PRO A 89 10.88 -5.05 5.84
C PRO A 89 11.34 -6.47 6.17
N ILE A 90 12.55 -6.58 6.71
CA ILE A 90 13.19 -7.86 7.05
C ILE A 90 13.37 -7.92 8.56
N TYR A 91 12.89 -8.99 9.16
CA TYR A 91 12.95 -9.26 10.60
C TYR A 91 13.73 -10.55 10.87
N GLY A 92 15.03 -10.57 10.56
CA GLY A 92 15.84 -11.76 10.69
C GLY A 92 15.55 -12.82 9.62
N LEU A 93 14.97 -13.96 10.02
CA LEU A 93 14.62 -15.08 9.14
C LEU A 93 13.18 -14.98 8.56
N ALA A 94 12.49 -13.92 8.86
CA ALA A 94 11.15 -13.61 8.35
C ALA A 94 11.09 -12.17 7.86
N GLY A 95 10.03 -11.84 7.14
CA GLY A 95 9.79 -10.49 6.69
C GLY A 95 8.43 -10.36 6.02
N GLU A 96 8.17 -9.18 5.53
CA GLU A 96 6.96 -8.89 4.76
C GLU A 96 7.32 -8.40 3.36
N HIS A 97 6.43 -8.65 2.43
CA HIS A 97 6.42 -7.98 1.13
C HIS A 97 5.10 -7.22 1.04
N CYS A 98 5.21 -5.92 0.94
CA CYS A 98 4.08 -5.01 0.90
C CYS A 98 4.03 -4.21 -0.38
N TYR A 99 2.84 -4.03 -0.94
CA TYR A 99 2.54 -2.92 -1.83
C TYR A 99 1.80 -1.85 -1.04
N MET A 100 2.29 -0.63 -1.11
CA MET A 100 1.69 0.54 -0.48
C MET A 100 1.29 1.53 -1.56
N VAL A 101 0.06 1.97 -1.52
CA VAL A 101 -0.46 3.02 -2.41
C VAL A 101 -0.84 4.24 -1.62
N SER A 102 -0.62 5.41 -2.20
CA SER A 102 -1.07 6.69 -1.66
C SER A 102 -1.63 7.53 -2.79
N GLY A 103 -2.83 8.04 -2.64
CA GLY A 103 -3.47 8.82 -3.70
C GLY A 103 -4.68 9.59 -3.20
N VAL A 104 -5.26 10.37 -4.09
CA VAL A 104 -6.48 11.13 -3.83
C VAL A 104 -7.69 10.31 -4.28
N PRO A 105 -8.66 10.01 -3.39
CA PRO A 105 -9.82 9.21 -3.75
C PRO A 105 -10.80 10.02 -4.59
N TRP A 106 -11.21 9.43 -5.71
CA TRP A 106 -12.22 9.95 -6.63
C TRP A 106 -13.34 8.93 -6.78
N GLY A 107 -14.57 9.39 -6.78
CA GLY A 107 -15.72 8.53 -6.97
C GLY A 107 -16.97 9.02 -6.25
N SER A 108 -17.87 8.11 -5.98
CA SER A 108 -19.05 8.43 -5.20
C SER A 108 -18.70 8.55 -3.73
N PRO A 109 -19.19 9.56 -3.01
CA PRO A 109 -19.07 9.61 -1.56
C PRO A 109 -19.74 8.36 -0.96
N PRO A 110 -19.30 7.95 0.25
CA PRO A 110 -19.93 6.82 0.92
C PRO A 110 -21.44 7.07 1.03
N VAL A 111 -22.22 6.06 0.69
CA VAL A 111 -23.65 6.09 0.98
C VAL A 111 -23.77 6.15 2.49
N ASP A 112 -24.29 7.26 2.96
CA ASP A 112 -24.47 7.50 4.39
C ASP A 112 -25.26 6.33 4.99
N ALA A 113 -24.62 5.52 5.83
CA ALA A 113 -25.23 4.36 6.48
C ALA A 113 -26.22 4.77 7.60
N THR A 114 -26.54 6.04 7.68
CA THR A 114 -27.48 6.64 8.65
C THR A 114 -28.87 6.90 8.05
N ARG A 115 -29.39 5.91 7.34
CA ARG A 115 -30.83 5.89 7.02
C ARG A 115 -31.47 4.60 7.45
#